data_47c0d479060bec73736655ab00ad2906
#
_entry.id   47c0d479060bec73736655ab00ad2906
#
_cell.length_a   1.000
_cell.length_b   1.000
_cell.length_c   1.000
_cell.angle_alpha   90.00
_cell.angle_beta   90.00
_cell.angle_gamma   90.00
#
_symmetry.space_group_name_H-M   'P 1'
#
loop_
_entity.id
_entity.type
_entity.pdbx_description
1 polymer ?
#
loop_
_entity_poly.entity_id
_entity_poly.type
_entity_poly.pdbx_seq_one_letter_code
_entity_poly.pdbx_strand_id
1 'polypeptide(L)'
;CMRFKARKPLMNIAIILNLFPGFLSMIAVYFIMKQFGLTGTLTGLIIVYSAGSGMGYLIAKGFFDTVSKSLRESAYLEGANEFTVFWKIILPLSKPIIVYTVINSFLAPWMDFVFADLMMTSGTAANKTVALGLFTMVNKVNRNNYFAQFCAGGVIVSIPISILFVIMQKFYVEGITGGSVKG
;
A
#
# COMPACT_ATOMS: atom_id res chain seq x y z
N CYS A 1 -3.27 -15.83 -15.52
CA CYS A 1 -2.44 -14.63 -15.77
C CYS A 1 -1.93 -14.64 -17.21
N MET A 2 -2.02 -13.48 -17.86
CA MET A 2 -1.57 -13.33 -19.26
C MET A 2 -0.07 -13.61 -19.39
N ARG A 3 0.31 -14.29 -20.47
CA ARG A 3 1.72 -14.55 -20.82
C ARG A 3 2.21 -13.45 -21.74
N PHE A 4 3.16 -12.63 -21.32
CA PHE A 4 3.81 -11.62 -22.16
C PHE A 4 5.33 -11.64 -21.96
N LYS A 5 6.08 -11.24 -22.98
CA LYS A 5 7.54 -11.41 -23.04
C LYS A 5 8.28 -10.70 -21.89
N ALA A 6 7.79 -9.52 -21.44
CA ALA A 6 8.42 -8.74 -20.39
C ALA A 6 8.07 -9.21 -18.95
N ARG A 7 7.24 -10.23 -18.75
CA ARG A 7 6.80 -10.70 -17.41
C ARG A 7 7.97 -11.07 -16.49
N LYS A 8 8.90 -11.90 -16.98
CA LYS A 8 10.05 -12.37 -16.18
C LYS A 8 11.00 -11.21 -15.82
N PRO A 9 11.47 -10.38 -16.80
CA PRO A 9 12.36 -9.28 -16.47
C PRO A 9 11.71 -8.26 -15.52
N LEU A 10 10.44 -7.91 -15.68
CA LEU A 10 9.75 -7.01 -14.74
C LEU A 10 9.68 -7.58 -13.32
N MET A 11 9.40 -8.88 -13.18
CA MET A 11 9.42 -9.53 -11.86
C MET A 11 10.81 -9.50 -11.23
N ASN A 12 11.85 -9.82 -12.00
CA ASN A 12 13.21 -9.82 -11.48
C ASN A 12 13.64 -8.41 -11.05
N ILE A 13 13.31 -7.38 -11.84
CA ILE A 13 13.54 -5.98 -11.46
C ILE A 13 12.80 -5.64 -10.16
N ALA A 14 11.53 -6.00 -10.04
CA ALA A 14 10.77 -5.74 -8.82
C ALA A 14 11.39 -6.44 -7.59
N ILE A 15 11.86 -7.67 -7.73
CA ILE A 15 12.54 -8.41 -6.64
C ILE A 15 13.86 -7.71 -6.28
N ILE A 16 14.70 -7.39 -7.26
CA ILE A 16 16.00 -6.72 -7.02
C ILE A 16 15.81 -5.39 -6.31
N LEU A 17 14.85 -4.58 -6.77
CA LEU A 17 14.55 -3.29 -6.13
C LEU A 17 14.06 -3.44 -4.68
N ASN A 18 13.31 -4.50 -4.38
CA ASN A 18 12.84 -4.77 -3.00
C ASN A 18 13.93 -5.37 -2.09
N LEU A 19 15.01 -5.93 -2.66
CA LEU A 19 16.17 -6.39 -1.86
C LEU A 19 17.09 -5.23 -1.45
N PHE A 20 16.93 -4.07 -2.07
CA PHE A 20 17.77 -2.91 -1.73
C PHE A 20 17.40 -2.38 -0.34
N PRO A 21 18.39 -2.01 0.51
CA PRO A 21 18.10 -1.52 1.87
C PRO A 21 17.17 -0.30 1.84
N GLY A 22 16.05 -0.39 2.55
CA GLY A 22 14.97 0.61 2.49
C GLY A 22 15.44 2.03 2.82
N PHE A 23 16.33 2.20 3.81
CA PHE A 23 16.87 3.51 4.16
C PHE A 23 17.72 4.14 3.04
N LEU A 24 18.51 3.35 2.32
CA LEU A 24 19.29 3.85 1.18
C LEU A 24 18.36 4.25 0.03
N SER A 25 17.31 3.46 -0.18
CA SER A 25 16.27 3.80 -1.18
C SER A 25 15.58 5.11 -0.84
N MET A 26 15.25 5.36 0.44
CA MET A 26 14.65 6.62 0.90
C MET A 26 15.50 7.83 0.56
N ILE A 27 16.81 7.74 0.82
CA ILE A 27 17.76 8.82 0.54
C ILE A 27 17.86 9.08 -0.97
N ALA A 28 17.97 8.01 -1.78
CA ALA A 28 18.03 8.13 -3.24
C ALA A 28 16.76 8.79 -3.81
N VAL A 29 15.58 8.34 -3.35
CA VAL A 29 14.28 8.90 -3.75
C VAL A 29 14.17 10.36 -3.33
N TYR A 30 14.61 10.73 -2.13
CA TYR A 30 14.63 12.11 -1.68
C TYR A 30 15.44 13.00 -2.63
N PHE A 31 16.65 12.59 -3.03
CA PHE A 31 17.48 13.38 -3.96
C PHE A 31 16.83 13.49 -5.34
N ILE A 32 16.21 12.45 -5.84
CA ILE A 32 15.45 12.48 -7.09
C ILE A 32 14.31 13.50 -6.98
N MET A 33 13.49 13.42 -5.94
CA MET A 33 12.39 14.36 -5.72
C MET A 33 12.87 15.80 -5.55
N LYS A 34 14.02 15.99 -4.92
CA LYS A 34 14.65 17.31 -4.77
C LYS A 34 15.06 17.91 -6.12
N GLN A 35 15.59 17.11 -7.03
CA GLN A 35 15.95 17.59 -8.39
C GLN A 35 14.71 18.05 -9.18
N PHE A 36 13.56 17.42 -8.95
CA PHE A 36 12.29 17.81 -9.56
C PHE A 36 11.55 18.93 -8.82
N GLY A 37 12.10 19.46 -7.72
CA GLY A 37 11.45 20.49 -6.90
C GLY A 37 10.19 19.99 -6.18
N LEU A 38 10.08 18.68 -5.93
CA LEU A 38 8.89 18.04 -5.33
C LEU A 38 9.04 17.77 -3.83
N THR A 39 10.19 18.08 -3.22
CA THR A 39 10.35 18.03 -1.76
C THR A 39 9.54 19.14 -1.10
N GLY A 40 9.04 18.91 0.11
CA GLY A 40 8.18 19.84 0.84
C GLY A 40 6.75 19.92 0.30
N THR A 41 6.34 19.04 -0.62
CA THR A 41 5.02 19.03 -1.23
C THR A 41 4.27 17.71 -1.02
N LEU A 42 2.96 17.78 -0.82
CA LEU A 42 2.10 16.58 -0.77
C LEU A 42 2.11 15.83 -2.11
N THR A 43 2.22 16.55 -3.22
CA THR A 43 2.33 15.94 -4.57
C THR A 43 3.54 15.02 -4.66
N GLY A 44 4.69 15.43 -4.14
CA GLY A 44 5.89 14.59 -4.09
C GLY A 44 5.67 13.30 -3.30
N LEU A 45 5.03 13.38 -2.12
CA LEU A 45 4.68 12.21 -1.33
C LEU A 45 3.69 11.27 -2.06
N ILE A 46 2.64 11.83 -2.68
CA ILE A 46 1.65 11.04 -3.43
C ILE A 46 2.33 10.27 -4.56
N ILE A 47 3.21 10.92 -5.32
CA ILE A 47 3.94 10.26 -6.41
C ILE A 47 4.78 9.10 -5.88
N VAL A 48 5.55 9.32 -4.80
CA VAL A 48 6.43 8.27 -4.27
C VAL A 48 5.62 7.11 -3.68
N TYR A 49 4.58 7.37 -2.88
CA TYR A 49 3.75 6.30 -2.34
C TYR A 49 3.01 5.52 -3.43
N SER A 50 2.59 6.19 -4.50
CA SER A 50 1.96 5.51 -5.65
C SER A 50 2.96 4.64 -6.42
N ALA A 51 4.22 5.06 -6.52
CA ALA A 51 5.28 4.31 -7.19
C ALA A 51 5.79 3.11 -6.36
N GLY A 52 5.70 3.19 -5.03
CA GLY A 52 6.24 2.19 -4.10
C GLY A 52 5.51 0.83 -4.08
N SER A 53 4.64 0.54 -5.03
CA SER A 53 3.77 -0.63 -5.05
C SER A 53 4.42 -1.95 -5.51
N GLY A 54 5.73 -2.01 -5.70
CA GLY A 54 6.44 -3.20 -6.20
C GLY A 54 6.23 -4.47 -5.35
N MET A 55 6.27 -4.36 -4.02
CA MET A 55 5.97 -5.48 -3.12
C MET A 55 4.51 -5.90 -3.20
N GLY A 56 3.58 -4.97 -3.28
CA GLY A 56 2.15 -5.24 -3.47
C GLY A 56 1.88 -6.05 -4.74
N TYR A 57 2.59 -5.75 -5.83
CA TYR A 57 2.52 -6.54 -7.05
C TYR A 57 2.97 -8.00 -6.85
N LEU A 58 4.08 -8.23 -6.14
CA LEU A 58 4.58 -9.59 -5.87
C LEU A 58 3.60 -10.39 -5.00
N ILE A 59 3.03 -9.77 -3.97
CA ILE A 59 2.03 -10.40 -3.09
C ILE A 59 0.76 -10.71 -3.89
N ALA A 60 0.24 -9.75 -4.65
CA ALA A 60 -0.93 -9.97 -5.50
C ALA A 60 -0.69 -11.09 -6.52
N LYS A 61 0.49 -11.11 -7.15
CA LYS A 61 0.86 -12.18 -8.07
C LYS A 61 0.89 -13.54 -7.38
N GLY A 62 1.48 -13.64 -6.18
CA GLY A 62 1.48 -14.87 -5.39
C GLY A 62 0.06 -15.39 -5.18
N PHE A 63 -0.87 -14.52 -4.81
CA PHE A 63 -2.28 -14.88 -4.66
C PHE A 63 -2.89 -15.36 -5.98
N PHE A 64 -2.70 -14.64 -7.08
CA PHE A 64 -3.23 -15.03 -8.39
C PHE A 64 -2.67 -16.37 -8.90
N ASP A 65 -1.47 -16.74 -8.50
CA ASP A 65 -0.88 -18.03 -8.85
C ASP A 65 -1.54 -19.21 -8.09
N THR A 66 -2.26 -18.96 -6.99
CA THR A 66 -3.05 -19.97 -6.26
C THR A 66 -4.41 -20.26 -6.91
N VAL A 67 -4.92 -19.36 -7.74
CA VAL A 67 -6.20 -19.54 -8.43
C VAL A 67 -6.09 -20.68 -9.44
N SER A 68 -6.99 -21.68 -9.31
CA SER A 68 -6.96 -22.87 -10.16
C SER A 68 -7.05 -22.54 -11.65
N LYS A 69 -6.20 -23.19 -12.43
CA LYS A 69 -6.24 -23.08 -13.89
C LYS A 69 -7.52 -23.70 -14.47
N SER A 70 -8.03 -24.77 -13.85
CA SER A 70 -9.24 -25.45 -14.30
C SER A 70 -10.47 -24.53 -14.35
N LEU A 71 -10.61 -23.60 -13.40
CA LEU A 71 -11.71 -22.62 -13.43
C LEU A 71 -11.69 -21.74 -14.70
N ARG A 72 -10.50 -21.37 -15.16
CA ARG A 72 -10.36 -20.59 -16.40
C ARG A 72 -10.59 -21.44 -17.64
N GLU A 73 -10.06 -22.65 -17.62
CA GLU A 73 -10.21 -23.60 -18.74
C GLU A 73 -11.68 -23.99 -18.95
N SER A 74 -12.42 -24.26 -17.86
CA SER A 74 -13.87 -24.50 -17.95
C SER A 74 -14.62 -23.30 -18.53
N ALA A 75 -14.32 -22.09 -18.08
CA ALA A 75 -14.95 -20.89 -18.62
C ALA A 75 -14.66 -20.67 -20.11
N TYR A 76 -13.47 -20.99 -20.58
CA TYR A 76 -13.13 -20.91 -22.01
C TYR A 76 -13.87 -21.97 -22.83
N LEU A 77 -14.07 -23.17 -22.26
CA LEU A 77 -14.88 -24.22 -22.93
C LEU A 77 -16.35 -23.81 -23.06
N GLU A 78 -16.85 -23.00 -22.13
CA GLU A 78 -18.18 -22.38 -22.16
C GLU A 78 -18.25 -21.13 -23.06
N GLY A 79 -17.18 -20.79 -23.79
CA GLY A 79 -17.13 -19.68 -24.71
C GLY A 79 -16.86 -18.29 -24.09
N ALA A 80 -16.45 -18.24 -22.83
CA ALA A 80 -16.08 -16.98 -22.19
C ALA A 80 -14.78 -16.41 -22.76
N ASN A 81 -14.77 -15.12 -23.05
CA ASN A 81 -13.55 -14.41 -23.42
C ASN A 81 -12.71 -14.01 -22.20
N GLU A 82 -11.45 -13.60 -22.41
CA GLU A 82 -10.51 -13.19 -21.35
C GLU A 82 -11.07 -12.09 -20.43
N PHE A 83 -11.80 -11.14 -20.99
CA PHE A 83 -12.42 -10.05 -20.23
C PHE A 83 -13.52 -10.57 -19.30
N THR A 84 -14.36 -11.47 -19.80
CA THR A 84 -15.43 -12.12 -19.01
C THR A 84 -14.83 -12.96 -17.88
N VAL A 85 -13.81 -13.76 -18.18
CA VAL A 85 -13.07 -14.55 -17.18
C VAL A 85 -12.48 -13.65 -16.09
N PHE A 86 -11.84 -12.54 -16.48
CA PHE A 86 -11.28 -11.60 -15.53
C PHE A 86 -12.34 -10.99 -14.60
N TRP A 87 -13.40 -10.41 -15.16
CA TRP A 87 -14.39 -9.68 -14.36
C TRP A 87 -15.34 -10.56 -13.58
N LYS A 88 -15.77 -11.71 -14.15
CA LYS A 88 -16.78 -12.58 -13.52
C LYS A 88 -16.20 -13.68 -12.65
N ILE A 89 -14.94 -14.07 -12.87
CA ILE A 89 -14.31 -15.18 -12.14
C ILE A 89 -13.12 -14.70 -11.31
N ILE A 90 -12.10 -14.13 -11.97
CA ILE A 90 -10.84 -13.82 -11.28
C ILE A 90 -11.02 -12.69 -10.27
N LEU A 91 -11.64 -11.60 -10.65
CA LEU A 91 -11.81 -10.43 -9.79
C LEU A 91 -12.64 -10.73 -8.52
N PRO A 92 -13.80 -11.40 -8.58
CA PRO A 92 -14.54 -11.80 -7.38
C PRO A 92 -13.77 -12.75 -6.45
N LEU A 93 -13.04 -13.71 -7.02
CA LEU A 93 -12.18 -14.61 -6.24
C LEU A 93 -11.00 -13.87 -5.59
N SER A 94 -10.62 -12.73 -6.15
CA SER A 94 -9.48 -11.92 -5.69
C SER A 94 -9.85 -10.90 -4.62
N LYS A 95 -11.10 -10.88 -4.14
CA LYS A 95 -11.53 -9.94 -3.09
C LYS A 95 -10.57 -9.88 -1.89
N PRO A 96 -10.06 -10.99 -1.33
CA PRO A 96 -9.17 -10.92 -0.17
C PRO A 96 -7.88 -10.14 -0.46
N ILE A 97 -7.26 -10.37 -1.61
CA ILE A 97 -6.01 -9.68 -1.95
C ILE A 97 -6.24 -8.22 -2.33
N ILE A 98 -7.38 -7.89 -2.94
CA ILE A 98 -7.76 -6.51 -3.23
C ILE A 98 -7.95 -5.75 -1.91
N VAL A 99 -8.69 -6.33 -0.97
CA VAL A 99 -8.90 -5.76 0.36
C VAL A 99 -7.58 -5.55 1.09
N TYR A 100 -6.71 -6.55 1.10
CA TYR A 100 -5.36 -6.44 1.66
C TYR A 100 -4.58 -5.27 1.04
N THR A 101 -4.61 -5.16 -0.29
CA THR A 101 -3.89 -4.09 -1.00
C THR A 101 -4.44 -2.70 -0.65
N VAL A 102 -5.77 -2.55 -0.61
CA VAL A 102 -6.42 -1.28 -0.23
C VAL A 102 -6.02 -0.86 1.18
N ILE A 103 -6.10 -1.80 2.15
CA ILE A 103 -5.70 -1.51 3.54
C ILE A 103 -4.25 -1.04 3.61
N ASN A 104 -3.33 -1.80 3.02
CA ASN A 104 -1.91 -1.46 3.11
C ASN A 104 -1.58 -0.16 2.38
N SER A 105 -2.22 0.10 1.23
CA SER A 105 -2.04 1.36 0.49
C SER A 105 -2.54 2.58 1.27
N PHE A 106 -3.53 2.39 2.15
CA PHE A 106 -4.01 3.45 3.03
C PHE A 106 -3.12 3.58 4.29
N LEU A 107 -2.85 2.46 4.96
CA LEU A 107 -2.13 2.47 6.25
C LEU A 107 -0.67 2.89 6.11
N ALA A 108 0.02 2.46 5.06
CA ALA A 108 1.44 2.75 4.91
C ALA A 108 1.73 4.27 4.89
N PRO A 109 1.10 5.09 4.03
CA PRO A 109 1.28 6.54 4.07
C PRO A 109 0.72 7.20 5.34
N TRP A 110 -0.36 6.64 5.92
CA TRP A 110 -1.01 7.18 7.11
C TRP A 110 -0.10 7.09 8.34
N MET A 111 0.64 5.99 8.48
CA MET A 111 1.51 5.71 9.61
C MET A 111 2.97 6.13 9.36
N ASP A 112 3.34 6.48 8.13
CA ASP A 112 4.72 6.82 7.81
C ASP A 112 5.10 8.16 8.41
N PHE A 113 6.09 8.10 9.26
CA PHE A 113 6.73 9.26 9.85
C PHE A 113 8.10 9.53 9.21
N VAL A 114 8.91 8.49 9.02
CA VAL A 114 10.33 8.64 8.72
C VAL A 114 10.56 9.24 7.33
N PHE A 115 9.94 8.64 6.31
CA PHE A 115 10.08 9.14 4.95
C PHE A 115 9.30 10.45 4.74
N ALA A 116 8.12 10.57 5.38
CA ALA A 116 7.35 11.80 5.34
C ALA A 116 8.12 12.98 5.96
N ASP A 117 8.81 12.79 7.08
CA ASP A 117 9.64 13.82 7.71
C ASP A 117 10.81 14.24 6.81
N LEU A 118 11.51 13.26 6.24
CA LEU A 118 12.59 13.51 5.29
C LEU A 118 12.11 14.34 4.07
N MET A 119 10.99 13.95 3.48
CA MET A 119 10.43 14.60 2.30
C MET A 119 9.88 15.99 2.59
N MET A 120 9.33 16.22 3.79
CA MET A 120 8.64 17.44 4.18
C MET A 120 9.50 18.44 4.96
N THR A 121 10.80 18.18 5.13
CA THR A 121 11.74 19.04 5.87
C THR A 121 11.71 20.51 5.38
N SER A 122 11.49 20.73 4.08
CA SER A 122 11.38 22.06 3.48
C SER A 122 9.93 22.56 3.32
N GLY A 123 8.94 21.78 3.80
CA GLY A 123 7.52 22.08 3.62
C GLY A 123 6.96 23.09 4.63
N THR A 124 5.85 23.71 4.27
CA THR A 124 5.10 24.58 5.16
C THR A 124 4.28 23.78 6.19
N ALA A 125 3.88 24.42 7.29
CA ALA A 125 3.04 23.79 8.32
C ALA A 125 1.71 23.24 7.77
N ALA A 126 1.17 23.83 6.71
CA ALA A 126 -0.07 23.41 6.06
C ALA A 126 0.05 22.09 5.26
N ASN A 127 1.26 21.68 4.91
CA ASN A 127 1.52 20.51 4.06
C ASN A 127 1.99 19.28 4.86
N LYS A 128 1.71 19.21 6.16
CA LYS A 128 2.15 18.08 6.99
C LYS A 128 1.20 16.89 6.87
N THR A 129 1.77 15.68 6.87
CA THR A 129 0.97 14.47 7.08
C THR A 129 0.46 14.40 8.51
N VAL A 130 -0.52 13.53 8.76
CA VAL A 130 -1.10 13.34 10.10
C VAL A 130 -0.03 12.94 11.12
N ALA A 131 0.85 12.01 10.76
CA ALA A 131 1.95 11.54 11.60
C ALA A 131 2.89 12.70 11.97
N LEU A 132 3.29 13.51 11.01
CA LEU A 132 4.13 14.69 11.25
C LEU A 132 3.42 15.75 12.09
N GLY A 133 2.14 15.98 11.86
CA GLY A 133 1.32 16.90 12.66
C GLY A 133 1.31 16.51 14.14
N LEU A 134 1.01 15.25 14.43
CA LEU A 134 1.03 14.73 15.79
C LEU A 134 2.42 14.80 16.43
N PHE A 135 3.46 14.43 15.70
CA PHE A 135 4.82 14.50 16.22
C PHE A 135 5.24 15.91 16.60
N THR A 136 4.84 16.92 15.80
CA THR A 136 5.16 18.33 16.14
C THR A 136 4.52 18.81 17.43
N MET A 137 3.45 18.18 17.90
CA MET A 137 2.80 18.51 19.17
C MET A 137 3.56 17.98 20.41
N VAL A 138 4.35 16.90 20.23
CA VAL A 138 5.10 16.27 21.35
C VAL A 138 6.61 16.43 21.28
N ASN A 139 7.12 17.19 20.31
CA ASN A 139 8.54 17.51 20.31
C ASN A 139 8.96 18.28 21.57
N LYS A 140 10.27 18.30 21.87
CA LYS A 140 10.80 18.86 23.12
C LYS A 140 10.33 20.29 23.43
N VAL A 141 10.07 21.09 22.40
CA VAL A 141 9.66 22.49 22.54
C VAL A 141 8.17 22.62 22.87
N ASN A 142 7.34 21.77 22.29
CA ASN A 142 5.88 21.91 22.30
C ASN A 142 5.18 20.99 23.30
N ARG A 143 5.87 20.00 23.85
CA ARG A 143 5.28 18.93 24.66
C ARG A 143 4.37 19.42 25.80
N ASN A 144 4.83 20.42 26.56
CA ASN A 144 4.06 20.91 27.71
C ASN A 144 2.79 21.70 27.30
N ASN A 145 2.81 22.31 26.11
CA ASN A 145 1.72 23.17 25.65
C ASN A 145 0.66 22.40 24.86
N TYR A 146 1.05 21.30 24.18
CA TYR A 146 0.19 20.62 23.21
C TYR A 146 -0.05 19.13 23.51
N PHE A 147 0.31 18.65 24.71
CA PHE A 147 0.15 17.25 25.05
C PHE A 147 -1.31 16.78 25.03
N ALA A 148 -2.24 17.60 25.55
CA ALA A 148 -3.67 17.29 25.51
C ALA A 148 -4.20 17.22 24.07
N GLN A 149 -3.77 18.15 23.21
CA GLN A 149 -4.13 18.16 21.78
C GLN A 149 -3.53 16.95 21.05
N PHE A 150 -2.32 16.54 21.40
CA PHE A 150 -1.73 15.30 20.89
C PHE A 150 -2.57 14.08 21.25
N CYS A 151 -2.98 13.94 22.51
CA CYS A 151 -3.84 12.83 22.93
C CYS A 151 -5.19 12.85 22.20
N ALA A 152 -5.84 14.00 22.12
CA ALA A 152 -7.10 14.14 21.37
C ALA A 152 -6.91 13.84 19.88
N GLY A 153 -5.84 14.36 19.28
CA GLY A 153 -5.46 14.08 17.89
C GLY A 153 -5.22 12.60 17.65
N GLY A 154 -4.54 11.91 18.56
CA GLY A 154 -4.32 10.46 18.49
C GLY A 154 -5.64 9.67 18.46
N VAL A 155 -6.62 10.06 19.28
CA VAL A 155 -7.96 9.45 19.24
C VAL A 155 -8.65 9.71 17.90
N ILE A 156 -8.66 10.95 17.42
CA ILE A 156 -9.28 11.30 16.14
C ILE A 156 -8.65 10.52 14.98
N VAL A 157 -7.32 10.42 14.95
CA VAL A 157 -6.56 9.74 13.91
C VAL A 157 -6.77 8.23 13.93
N SER A 158 -7.07 7.64 15.09
CA SER A 158 -7.37 6.21 15.20
C SER A 158 -8.75 5.83 14.63
N ILE A 159 -9.69 6.77 14.55
CA ILE A 159 -11.06 6.51 14.07
C ILE A 159 -11.10 5.95 12.63
N PRO A 160 -10.49 6.61 11.62
CA PRO A 160 -10.49 6.08 10.25
C PRO A 160 -9.87 4.70 10.14
N ILE A 161 -8.79 4.45 10.89
CA ILE A 161 -8.11 3.14 10.91
C ILE A 161 -9.03 2.09 11.51
N SER A 162 -9.69 2.39 12.64
CA SER A 162 -10.60 1.47 13.32
C SER A 162 -11.81 1.14 12.44
N ILE A 163 -12.39 2.13 11.77
CA ILE A 163 -13.50 1.93 10.84
C ILE A 163 -13.05 1.04 9.68
N LEU A 164 -11.91 1.35 9.07
CA LEU A 164 -11.35 0.55 7.98
C LEU A 164 -11.13 -0.89 8.41
N PHE A 165 -10.54 -1.11 9.60
CA PHE A 165 -10.30 -2.43 10.15
C PHE A 165 -11.61 -3.22 10.35
N VAL A 166 -12.62 -2.62 11.00
CA VAL A 166 -13.93 -3.26 11.25
C VAL A 166 -14.63 -3.65 9.95
N ILE A 167 -14.60 -2.78 8.93
CA ILE A 167 -15.21 -3.09 7.64
C ILE A 167 -14.48 -4.26 6.94
N MET A 168 -13.17 -4.32 7.07
CA MET A 168 -12.34 -5.20 6.27
C MET A 168 -11.97 -6.52 6.97
N GLN A 169 -12.14 -6.63 8.31
CA GLN A 169 -11.82 -7.85 9.07
C GLN A 169 -12.52 -9.12 8.56
N LYS A 170 -13.77 -9.01 8.08
CA LYS A 170 -14.50 -10.14 7.51
C LYS A 170 -13.81 -10.75 6.29
N PHE A 171 -13.18 -9.93 5.46
CA PHE A 171 -12.48 -10.41 4.26
C PHE A 171 -11.14 -11.07 4.59
N TYR A 172 -10.50 -10.67 5.71
CA TYR A 172 -9.31 -11.34 6.22
C TYR A 172 -9.62 -12.76 6.68
N VAL A 173 -10.72 -12.92 7.45
CA VAL A 173 -11.14 -14.23 7.97
C VAL A 173 -11.51 -15.16 6.82
N GLU A 174 -12.30 -14.70 5.85
CA GLU A 174 -12.69 -15.48 4.67
C GLU A 174 -11.47 -15.91 3.82
N GLY A 175 -10.46 -15.03 3.69
CA GLY A 175 -9.23 -15.34 2.95
C GLY A 175 -8.35 -16.40 3.60
N ILE A 176 -8.28 -16.42 4.92
CA ILE A 176 -7.49 -17.39 5.69
C ILE A 176 -8.20 -18.76 5.73
N THR A 177 -9.51 -18.76 5.98
CA THR A 177 -10.30 -20.01 6.08
C THR A 177 -10.50 -20.67 4.72
N GLY A 178 -10.69 -19.91 3.65
CA GLY A 178 -10.83 -20.45 2.28
C GLY A 178 -9.57 -21.15 1.75
N GLY A 179 -8.39 -20.87 2.31
CA GLY A 179 -7.13 -21.55 2.00
C GLY A 179 -6.89 -22.84 2.79
N SER A 180 -7.55 -23.01 3.94
CA SER A 180 -7.31 -24.13 4.86
C SER A 180 -8.24 -25.35 4.62
N VAL A 181 -9.24 -25.24 3.76
CA VAL A 181 -10.20 -26.33 3.45
C VAL A 181 -9.79 -27.13 2.22
N LYS A 182 -8.52 -27.20 1.89
CA LYS A 182 -7.95 -28.14 0.91
C LYS A 182 -7.09 -29.16 1.66
N GLY A 183 -7.70 -29.96 2.50
CA GLY A 183 -7.22 -31.23 2.98
C GLY A 183 -8.03 -32.32 2.31
#